data_2edb1a5e1cc8b870684f0080e791f4f5
#
_entry.id   2edb1a5e1cc8b870684f0080e791f4f5
#
_cell.length_a   1.000
_cell.length_b   1.000
_cell.length_c   1.000
_cell.angle_alpha   90.00
_cell.angle_beta   90.00
_cell.angle_gamma   90.00
#
_symmetry.space_group_name_H-M   'P 1'
#
loop_
_entity.id
_entity.type
_entity.pdbx_description
1 polymer ?
#
loop_
_entity_poly.entity_id
_entity_poly.type
_entity_poly.pdbx_seq_one_letter_code
_entity_poly.pdbx_strand_id
1 'polypeptide(L)'
;MVEKKRKPKNKTSPKKVKRKVKEIFEVVKDKKEKIVKAEGTEEVEVSTKNQLKNQEKLLKNILIMLGIIVLLVLGSYIYIQTLKHSTYGEIEFRTANLGEIDNPLIMYETITLADSNDGTGEKFGFRIRTKPSKLKRINFEGIENLNLMKVNGYSYGEGTFDCEGNGVIAMPNLQRLFQKTGMELVHDENSTCDPEGRYNQFNLKYGDKTEIKEVGNNCYDIIIKGNDEVCEILPATEKLMVEI
;
A
#
# COMPACT_ATOMS: atom_id res chain seq x y z
N MET A 1 52.66 -22.32 -23.74
CA MET A 1 51.93 -21.10 -23.38
C MET A 1 52.79 -19.89 -23.72
N VAL A 2 52.44 -19.15 -24.78
CA VAL A 2 53.24 -18.01 -25.25
C VAL A 2 52.59 -16.73 -24.73
N GLU A 3 53.29 -16.06 -23.86
CA GLU A 3 52.86 -14.78 -23.21
C GLU A 3 53.05 -13.64 -24.20
N LYS A 4 51.98 -13.11 -24.75
CA LYS A 4 51.95 -11.94 -25.64
C LYS A 4 52.15 -10.64 -24.84
N LYS A 5 53.39 -10.14 -24.76
CA LYS A 5 53.67 -8.78 -24.19
C LYS A 5 52.99 -7.70 -25.01
N ARG A 6 51.97 -7.03 -24.36
CA ARG A 6 51.34 -5.83 -24.92
C ARG A 6 52.30 -4.64 -24.86
N LYS A 7 52.63 -4.07 -26.02
CA LYS A 7 53.40 -2.81 -26.11
C LYS A 7 52.64 -1.65 -25.46
N PRO A 8 53.33 -0.75 -24.70
CA PRO A 8 52.68 0.38 -24.12
C PRO A 8 52.24 1.37 -25.21
N LYS A 9 50.95 1.77 -25.15
CA LYS A 9 50.42 2.80 -26.04
C LYS A 9 51.04 4.17 -25.68
N ASN A 10 51.69 4.76 -26.67
CA ASN A 10 52.25 6.12 -26.60
C ASN A 10 51.14 7.09 -26.12
N LYS A 11 51.32 7.68 -24.93
CA LYS A 11 50.49 8.75 -24.44
C LYS A 11 50.92 10.02 -25.16
N THR A 12 50.20 10.45 -26.16
CA THR A 12 50.34 11.77 -26.77
C THR A 12 50.00 12.83 -25.73
N SER A 13 50.96 13.61 -25.30
CA SER A 13 50.76 14.74 -24.37
C SER A 13 49.88 15.81 -25.06
N PRO A 14 48.99 16.47 -24.30
CA PRO A 14 48.14 17.54 -24.85
C PRO A 14 48.96 18.70 -25.35
N LYS A 15 48.61 19.22 -26.53
CA LYS A 15 49.23 20.45 -27.06
C LYS A 15 48.74 21.67 -26.26
N LYS A 16 49.69 22.39 -25.65
CA LYS A 16 49.40 23.66 -24.98
C LYS A 16 49.37 24.79 -26.02
N VAL A 17 48.27 25.56 -26.07
CA VAL A 17 48.12 26.72 -26.92
C VAL A 17 48.01 27.96 -26.01
N LYS A 18 48.87 28.95 -26.26
CA LYS A 18 48.81 30.24 -25.52
C LYS A 18 47.69 31.09 -26.11
N ARG A 19 46.70 31.43 -25.32
CA ARG A 19 45.61 32.33 -25.70
C ARG A 19 45.85 33.69 -25.02
N LYS A 20 45.78 34.79 -25.78
CA LYS A 20 45.81 36.13 -25.19
C LYS A 20 44.42 36.42 -24.63
N VAL A 21 44.36 36.66 -23.35
CA VAL A 21 43.13 37.06 -22.64
C VAL A 21 43.26 38.53 -22.29
N LYS A 22 42.22 39.31 -22.61
CA LYS A 22 42.12 40.72 -22.22
C LYS A 22 41.12 40.80 -21.08
N GLU A 23 41.58 41.11 -19.90
CA GLU A 23 40.70 41.33 -18.76
C GLU A 23 40.57 42.83 -18.51
N ILE A 24 39.36 43.27 -18.22
CA ILE A 24 39.05 44.66 -17.92
C ILE A 24 38.68 44.71 -16.45
N PHE A 25 39.53 45.41 -15.67
CA PHE A 25 39.28 45.62 -14.24
C PHE A 25 38.85 47.06 -13.99
N GLU A 26 37.75 47.23 -13.26
CA GLU A 26 37.35 48.51 -12.70
C GLU A 26 38.04 48.70 -11.34
N VAL A 27 38.96 49.65 -11.26
CA VAL A 27 39.64 49.96 -10.01
C VAL A 27 39.14 51.32 -9.52
N VAL A 28 38.50 51.35 -8.39
CA VAL A 28 38.05 52.56 -7.71
C VAL A 28 39.22 53.04 -6.79
N LYS A 29 39.85 54.09 -7.13
CA LYS A 29 40.86 54.77 -6.30
C LYS A 29 40.47 56.25 -6.17
N ASP A 30 40.40 56.77 -4.94
CA ASP A 30 40.09 58.14 -4.61
C ASP A 30 38.78 58.73 -5.21
N LYS A 31 37.70 57.98 -5.16
CA LYS A 31 36.40 58.35 -5.73
C LYS A 31 36.37 58.58 -7.23
N LYS A 32 37.35 58.11 -7.96
CA LYS A 32 37.35 58.10 -9.44
C LYS A 32 37.54 56.71 -9.94
N GLU A 33 36.62 56.31 -10.80
CA GLU A 33 36.64 55.01 -11.51
C GLU A 33 37.69 55.08 -12.62
N LYS A 34 38.65 54.16 -12.61
CA LYS A 34 39.62 54.02 -13.66
C LYS A 34 39.63 52.63 -14.22
N ILE A 35 39.33 52.50 -15.51
CA ILE A 35 39.34 51.22 -16.22
C ILE A 35 40.83 50.88 -16.53
N VAL A 36 41.28 49.77 -15.97
CA VAL A 36 42.61 49.22 -16.27
C VAL A 36 42.47 47.99 -17.11
N LYS A 37 43.05 48.00 -18.30
CA LYS A 37 43.13 46.85 -19.19
C LYS A 37 44.40 46.08 -18.89
N ALA A 38 44.27 44.85 -18.41
CA ALA A 38 45.39 43.93 -18.25
C ALA A 38 45.41 42.93 -19.41
N GLU A 39 46.51 42.74 -20.07
CA GLU A 39 46.72 41.68 -21.05
C GLU A 39 47.51 40.55 -20.40
N GLY A 40 46.87 39.43 -20.26
CA GLY A 40 47.46 38.20 -19.75
C GLY A 40 47.54 37.11 -20.86
N THR A 41 48.51 36.23 -20.73
CA THR A 41 48.56 35.02 -21.57
C THR A 41 48.19 33.81 -20.72
N GLU A 42 47.05 33.20 -21.03
CA GLU A 42 46.61 31.96 -20.39
C GLU A 42 47.01 30.76 -21.25
N GLU A 43 47.61 29.75 -20.65
CA GLU A 43 47.92 28.51 -21.33
C GLU A 43 46.69 27.58 -21.27
N VAL A 44 45.99 27.48 -22.38
CA VAL A 44 44.84 26.59 -22.48
C VAL A 44 45.26 25.24 -23.10
N GLU A 45 45.02 24.17 -22.37
CA GLU A 45 45.23 22.84 -22.92
C GLU A 45 44.12 22.50 -23.94
N VAL A 46 44.50 22.42 -25.21
CA VAL A 46 43.57 22.01 -26.26
C VAL A 46 43.44 20.49 -26.24
N SER A 47 42.30 20.00 -25.85
CA SER A 47 42.01 18.55 -25.86
C SER A 47 42.05 18.00 -27.28
N THR A 48 42.75 16.91 -27.47
CA THR A 48 42.84 16.23 -28.75
C THR A 48 41.49 15.61 -29.14
N LYS A 49 41.21 15.44 -30.47
CA LYS A 49 39.96 14.80 -30.95
C LYS A 49 39.65 13.46 -30.28
N ASN A 50 40.70 12.73 -29.87
CA ASN A 50 40.52 11.44 -29.16
C ASN A 50 40.13 11.64 -27.70
N GLN A 51 40.57 12.70 -27.05
CA GLN A 51 40.16 13.07 -25.67
C GLN A 51 38.69 13.51 -25.66
N LEU A 52 38.28 14.34 -26.62
CA LEU A 52 36.85 14.74 -26.79
C LEU A 52 35.93 13.55 -26.99
N LYS A 53 36.28 12.62 -27.90
CA LYS A 53 35.48 11.39 -28.10
C LYS A 53 35.42 10.51 -26.85
N ASN A 54 36.49 10.43 -26.08
CA ASN A 54 36.48 9.69 -24.82
C ASN A 54 35.64 10.37 -23.75
N GLN A 55 35.66 11.72 -23.68
CA GLN A 55 34.79 12.49 -22.78
C GLN A 55 33.31 12.37 -23.13
N GLU A 56 32.96 12.45 -24.43
CA GLU A 56 31.59 12.20 -24.89
C GLU A 56 31.10 10.77 -24.52
N LYS A 57 31.96 9.78 -24.70
CA LYS A 57 31.64 8.39 -24.35
C LYS A 57 31.44 8.21 -22.85
N LEU A 58 32.28 8.85 -22.06
CA LEU A 58 32.20 8.84 -20.60
C LEU A 58 30.93 9.57 -20.12
N LEU A 59 30.64 10.74 -20.68
CA LEU A 59 29.42 11.49 -20.40
C LEU A 59 28.16 10.69 -20.73
N LYS A 60 28.12 10.06 -21.92
CA LYS A 60 27.03 9.18 -22.31
C LYS A 60 26.83 8.03 -21.33
N ASN A 61 27.90 7.38 -20.91
CA ASN A 61 27.82 6.28 -19.95
C ASN A 61 27.32 6.75 -18.57
N ILE A 62 27.76 7.94 -18.12
CA ILE A 62 27.28 8.54 -16.87
C ILE A 62 25.79 8.85 -16.97
N LEU A 63 25.32 9.43 -18.09
CA LEU A 63 23.92 9.74 -18.29
C LEU A 63 23.05 8.47 -18.33
N ILE A 64 23.53 7.40 -18.97
CA ILE A 64 22.83 6.11 -19.00
C ILE A 64 22.74 5.53 -17.57
N MET A 65 23.86 5.55 -16.82
CA MET A 65 23.89 5.05 -15.45
C MET A 65 22.93 5.84 -14.54
N LEU A 66 22.91 7.15 -14.67
CA LEU A 66 21.99 8.03 -13.94
C LEU A 66 20.54 7.76 -14.30
N GLY A 67 20.24 7.54 -15.58
CA GLY A 67 18.91 7.13 -16.05
C GLY A 67 18.45 5.80 -15.43
N ILE A 68 19.34 4.80 -15.35
CA ILE A 68 19.03 3.52 -14.72
C ILE A 68 18.74 3.70 -13.23
N ILE A 69 19.51 4.52 -12.52
CA ILE A 69 19.29 4.80 -11.09
C ILE A 69 17.92 5.46 -10.88
N VAL A 70 17.56 6.44 -11.69
CA VAL A 70 16.26 7.11 -11.62
C VAL A 70 15.12 6.11 -11.86
N LEU A 71 15.25 5.24 -12.86
CA LEU A 71 14.25 4.19 -13.13
C LEU A 71 14.10 3.20 -11.96
N LEU A 72 15.21 2.80 -11.32
CA LEU A 72 15.18 1.92 -10.15
C LEU A 72 14.49 2.59 -8.96
N VAL A 73 14.77 3.88 -8.70
CA VAL A 73 14.12 4.63 -7.62
C VAL A 73 12.62 4.79 -7.89
N LEU A 74 12.22 5.17 -9.11
CA LEU A 74 10.82 5.28 -9.49
C LEU A 74 10.10 3.94 -9.42
N GLY A 75 10.71 2.87 -9.93
CA GLY A 75 10.16 1.52 -9.88
C GLY A 75 9.97 1.03 -8.44
N SER A 76 10.95 1.26 -7.56
CA SER A 76 10.84 0.90 -6.14
C SER A 76 9.75 1.72 -5.43
N TYR A 77 9.63 3.00 -5.75
CA TYR A 77 8.58 3.86 -5.19
C TYR A 77 7.17 3.37 -5.58
N ILE A 78 6.94 3.09 -6.87
CA ILE A 78 5.66 2.55 -7.37
C ILE A 78 5.37 1.20 -6.71
N TYR A 79 6.38 0.32 -6.63
CA TYR A 79 6.23 -0.99 -5.98
C TYR A 79 5.83 -0.88 -4.52
N ILE A 80 6.46 0.01 -3.74
CA ILE A 80 6.11 0.25 -2.34
C ILE A 80 4.68 0.80 -2.21
N GLN A 81 4.27 1.70 -3.10
CA GLN A 81 2.91 2.25 -3.10
C GLN A 81 1.86 1.16 -3.38
N THR A 82 2.10 0.29 -4.36
CA THR A 82 1.18 -0.81 -4.67
C THR A 82 1.07 -1.83 -3.53
N LEU A 83 2.13 -2.02 -2.72
CA LEU A 83 2.08 -2.88 -1.55
C LEU A 83 1.27 -2.29 -0.39
N LYS A 84 1.18 -0.95 -0.29
CA LYS A 84 0.45 -0.25 0.76
C LYS A 84 -1.05 -0.16 0.51
N HIS A 85 -1.48 -0.33 -0.72
CA HIS A 85 -2.88 -0.25 -1.12
C HIS A 85 -3.39 -1.62 -1.53
N SER A 86 -4.58 -1.94 -1.09
CA SER A 86 -5.29 -3.15 -1.51
C SER A 86 -6.78 -2.83 -1.66
N THR A 87 -7.46 -3.53 -2.56
CA THR A 87 -8.87 -3.27 -2.84
C THR A 87 -9.72 -4.51 -2.60
N TYR A 88 -10.93 -4.30 -2.14
CA TYR A 88 -12.00 -5.28 -2.10
C TYR A 88 -13.25 -4.67 -2.74
N GLY A 89 -13.63 -5.16 -3.93
CA GLY A 89 -14.67 -4.47 -4.71
C GLY A 89 -14.30 -3.02 -4.98
N GLU A 90 -15.17 -2.11 -4.59
CA GLU A 90 -14.97 -0.66 -4.68
C GLU A 90 -14.30 -0.05 -3.44
N ILE A 91 -14.12 -0.87 -2.39
CA ILE A 91 -13.52 -0.41 -1.13
C ILE A 91 -12.00 -0.44 -1.25
N GLU A 92 -11.37 0.69 -0.99
CA GLU A 92 -9.93 0.81 -0.92
C GLU A 92 -9.43 0.73 0.51
N PHE A 93 -8.37 -0.04 0.72
CA PHE A 93 -7.71 -0.23 2.01
C PHE A 93 -6.27 0.23 1.96
N ARG A 94 -5.86 0.90 3.02
CA ARG A 94 -4.47 1.24 3.29
C ARG A 94 -3.92 0.33 4.38
N THR A 95 -2.71 -0.19 4.16
CA THR A 95 -2.00 -0.94 5.19
C THR A 95 -1.51 -0.01 6.29
N ALA A 96 -1.93 -0.25 7.53
CA ALA A 96 -1.46 0.41 8.73
C ALA A 96 -0.70 -0.59 9.60
N ASN A 97 0.43 -0.18 10.15
CA ASN A 97 1.17 -0.96 11.14
C ASN A 97 1.00 -0.28 12.50
N LEU A 98 0.33 -0.95 13.44
CA LEU A 98 0.03 -0.45 14.78
C LEU A 98 0.87 -1.13 15.87
N GLY A 99 1.66 -2.13 15.51
CA GLY A 99 2.54 -2.85 16.45
C GLY A 99 3.92 -2.21 16.57
N GLU A 100 4.67 -2.71 17.55
CA GLU A 100 6.10 -2.42 17.70
C GLU A 100 6.91 -3.05 16.56
N ILE A 101 8.16 -2.59 16.38
CA ILE A 101 9.04 -3.06 15.30
C ILE A 101 9.24 -4.58 15.36
N ASP A 102 9.35 -5.12 16.57
CA ASP A 102 9.60 -6.54 16.81
C ASP A 102 8.32 -7.41 16.77
N ASN A 103 7.15 -6.79 16.87
CA ASN A 103 5.85 -7.48 16.77
C ASN A 103 4.82 -6.62 15.99
N PRO A 104 4.94 -6.54 14.68
CA PRO A 104 4.10 -5.69 13.86
C PRO A 104 2.66 -6.20 13.79
N LEU A 105 1.70 -5.41 14.27
CA LEU A 105 0.28 -5.64 14.06
C LEU A 105 -0.15 -4.97 12.75
N ILE A 106 -0.25 -5.75 11.70
CA ILE A 106 -0.68 -5.26 10.38
C ILE A 106 -2.21 -5.21 10.35
N MET A 107 -2.75 -4.04 10.03
CA MET A 107 -4.18 -3.82 9.81
C MET A 107 -4.42 -3.17 8.45
N TYR A 108 -5.61 -3.35 7.94
CA TYR A 108 -6.07 -2.73 6.69
C TYR A 108 -7.21 -1.77 7.05
N GLU A 109 -6.97 -0.49 6.86
CA GLU A 109 -7.91 0.60 7.16
C GLU A 109 -8.57 1.08 5.87
N THR A 110 -9.89 1.24 5.87
CA THR A 110 -10.62 1.76 4.71
C THR A 110 -10.18 3.20 4.40
N ILE A 111 -9.95 3.48 3.12
CA ILE A 111 -9.72 4.83 2.62
C ILE A 111 -11.04 5.41 2.11
N THR A 112 -11.84 4.57 1.47
CA THR A 112 -13.20 4.91 1.05
C THR A 112 -14.08 4.93 2.29
N LEU A 113 -14.67 6.09 2.57
CA LEU A 113 -15.57 6.26 3.70
C LEU A 113 -17.01 6.10 3.21
N ALA A 114 -17.76 5.22 3.87
CA ALA A 114 -19.18 5.07 3.63
C ALA A 114 -20.00 6.13 4.38
N ASP A 115 -21.11 6.52 3.82
CA ASP A 115 -22.06 7.38 4.52
C ASP A 115 -22.81 6.53 5.56
N SER A 116 -22.97 7.10 6.77
CA SER A 116 -23.72 6.43 7.83
C SER A 116 -25.23 6.52 7.55
N ASN A 117 -25.93 5.41 7.66
CA ASN A 117 -27.38 5.33 7.52
C ASN A 117 -28.14 5.70 8.81
N ASP A 118 -27.42 6.01 9.90
CA ASP A 118 -28.00 6.40 11.19
C ASP A 118 -28.61 7.81 11.22
N GLY A 119 -28.62 8.49 10.07
CA GLY A 119 -29.15 9.85 9.93
C GLY A 119 -28.19 10.97 10.37
N THR A 120 -26.98 10.63 10.80
CA THR A 120 -25.97 11.64 11.21
C THR A 120 -25.29 12.29 10.02
N GLY A 121 -25.30 11.66 8.85
CA GLY A 121 -24.55 12.08 7.65
C GLY A 121 -23.03 12.01 7.83
N GLU A 122 -22.58 11.32 8.86
CA GLU A 122 -21.16 11.12 9.12
C GLU A 122 -20.59 10.03 8.23
N LYS A 123 -19.41 10.30 7.70
CA LYS A 123 -18.62 9.27 6.98
C LYS A 123 -17.86 8.43 7.98
N PHE A 124 -17.86 7.13 7.77
CA PHE A 124 -17.11 6.22 8.62
C PHE A 124 -16.22 5.28 7.82
N GLY A 125 -15.14 4.87 8.46
CA GLY A 125 -14.25 3.82 7.97
C GLY A 125 -14.02 2.78 9.05
N PHE A 126 -13.58 1.61 8.64
CA PHE A 126 -13.29 0.51 9.57
C PHE A 126 -11.93 -0.12 9.27
N ARG A 127 -11.47 -0.94 10.20
CA ARG A 127 -10.20 -1.66 10.11
C ARG A 127 -10.45 -3.13 10.14
N ILE A 128 -9.71 -3.87 9.31
CA ILE A 128 -9.71 -5.32 9.28
C ILE A 128 -8.27 -5.83 9.47
N ARG A 129 -8.14 -7.04 10.00
CA ARG A 129 -6.83 -7.73 10.16
C ARG A 129 -6.53 -8.65 9.00
N THR A 130 -7.55 -9.22 8.40
CA THR A 130 -7.39 -10.10 7.23
C THR A 130 -7.10 -9.29 5.99
N LYS A 131 -6.09 -9.70 5.25
CA LYS A 131 -5.76 -9.06 3.97
C LYS A 131 -6.97 -9.10 3.02
N PRO A 132 -7.39 -7.98 2.39
CA PRO A 132 -8.55 -7.93 1.50
C PRO A 132 -8.55 -9.00 0.40
N SER A 133 -7.36 -9.35 -0.14
CA SER A 133 -7.24 -10.42 -1.13
C SER A 133 -7.57 -11.83 -0.60
N LYS A 134 -7.47 -12.07 0.72
CA LYS A 134 -7.89 -13.33 1.34
C LYS A 134 -9.40 -13.37 1.48
N LEU A 135 -10.03 -12.24 1.84
CA LEU A 135 -11.50 -12.14 1.96
C LEU A 135 -12.22 -12.43 0.63
N LYS A 136 -11.61 -12.08 -0.51
CA LYS A 136 -12.13 -12.43 -1.84
C LYS A 136 -12.27 -13.93 -2.09
N ARG A 137 -11.54 -14.77 -1.33
CA ARG A 137 -11.56 -16.22 -1.46
C ARG A 137 -12.66 -16.89 -0.61
N ILE A 138 -13.21 -16.14 0.34
CA ILE A 138 -14.31 -16.61 1.16
C ILE A 138 -15.60 -16.48 0.35
N ASN A 139 -16.28 -17.59 0.15
CA ASN A 139 -17.57 -17.57 -0.54
C ASN A 139 -18.63 -16.90 0.34
N PHE A 140 -19.45 -16.06 -0.26
CA PHE A 140 -20.67 -15.54 0.34
C PHE A 140 -21.82 -15.76 -0.63
N GLU A 141 -22.65 -16.75 -0.34
CA GLU A 141 -23.82 -17.11 -1.12
C GLU A 141 -25.04 -16.38 -0.56
N GLY A 142 -25.83 -15.76 -1.44
CA GLY A 142 -27.05 -15.06 -1.07
C GLY A 142 -26.85 -13.62 -0.60
N ILE A 143 -25.68 -13.00 -0.89
CA ILE A 143 -25.41 -11.59 -0.51
C ILE A 143 -26.42 -10.61 -1.10
N GLU A 144 -26.94 -10.89 -2.30
CA GLU A 144 -27.93 -10.09 -2.99
C GLU A 144 -29.28 -10.05 -2.28
N ASN A 145 -29.55 -11.02 -1.40
CA ASN A 145 -30.78 -11.13 -0.61
C ASN A 145 -30.66 -10.44 0.76
N LEU A 146 -29.44 -10.04 1.14
CA LEU A 146 -29.18 -9.42 2.45
C LEU A 146 -29.88 -8.07 2.56
N ASN A 147 -30.89 -8.00 3.41
CA ASN A 147 -31.66 -6.79 3.62
C ASN A 147 -31.13 -6.00 4.82
N LEU A 148 -30.38 -4.93 4.53
CA LEU A 148 -29.72 -4.09 5.54
C LEU A 148 -30.68 -3.18 6.32
N MET A 149 -31.95 -3.12 5.94
CA MET A 149 -32.96 -2.26 6.59
C MET A 149 -33.68 -2.97 7.75
N LYS A 150 -33.31 -4.20 8.06
CA LYS A 150 -33.97 -5.01 9.08
C LYS A 150 -33.11 -5.15 10.33
N VAL A 151 -33.76 -5.38 11.46
CA VAL A 151 -33.10 -5.85 12.67
C VAL A 151 -32.39 -7.17 12.35
N ASN A 152 -31.14 -7.26 12.76
CA ASN A 152 -30.32 -8.42 12.52
C ASN A 152 -30.07 -9.18 13.82
N GLY A 153 -30.42 -10.45 13.82
CA GLY A 153 -30.13 -11.36 14.90
C GLY A 153 -28.85 -12.16 14.63
N TYR A 154 -28.18 -12.59 15.66
CA TYR A 154 -27.17 -13.62 15.53
C TYR A 154 -27.26 -14.63 16.66
N SER A 155 -26.93 -15.86 16.37
CA SER A 155 -26.81 -16.92 17.35
C SER A 155 -25.44 -17.58 17.24
N TYR A 156 -24.96 -18.05 18.37
CA TYR A 156 -23.83 -18.98 18.37
C TYR A 156 -24.42 -20.40 18.17
N GLY A 157 -23.72 -21.19 17.36
CA GLY A 157 -23.91 -22.62 17.34
C GLY A 157 -23.24 -23.29 18.54
N GLU A 158 -22.78 -24.52 18.38
CA GLU A 158 -21.96 -25.20 19.39
C GLU A 158 -20.56 -24.57 19.42
N GLY A 159 -20.18 -23.95 20.55
CA GLY A 159 -18.85 -23.38 20.78
C GLY A 159 -18.86 -21.97 21.33
N THR A 160 -17.74 -21.54 21.89
CA THR A 160 -17.55 -20.20 22.45
C THR A 160 -17.02 -19.19 21.44
N PHE A 161 -16.44 -19.66 20.33
CA PHE A 161 -15.78 -18.85 19.30
C PHE A 161 -14.72 -17.89 19.84
N ASP A 162 -14.03 -18.28 20.92
CA ASP A 162 -12.97 -17.47 21.50
C ASP A 162 -11.77 -17.33 20.54
N CYS A 163 -11.36 -18.43 19.88
CA CYS A 163 -10.37 -18.45 18.81
C CYS A 163 -9.09 -17.67 19.16
N GLU A 164 -8.47 -18.00 20.29
CA GLU A 164 -7.28 -17.28 20.82
C GLU A 164 -7.55 -15.78 21.05
N GLY A 165 -8.74 -15.42 21.50
CA GLY A 165 -9.17 -14.03 21.75
C GLY A 165 -9.59 -13.25 20.50
N ASN A 166 -9.56 -13.87 19.32
CA ASN A 166 -10.01 -13.20 18.10
C ASN A 166 -11.52 -12.97 18.08
N GLY A 167 -12.30 -13.82 18.74
CA GLY A 167 -13.75 -13.65 18.87
C GLY A 167 -14.14 -12.39 19.62
N VAL A 168 -13.40 -12.04 20.68
CA VAL A 168 -13.60 -10.80 21.45
C VAL A 168 -13.35 -9.54 20.60
N ILE A 169 -12.63 -9.66 19.51
CA ILE A 169 -12.37 -8.56 18.58
C ILE A 169 -13.38 -8.55 17.43
N ALA A 170 -13.66 -9.73 16.87
CA ALA A 170 -14.50 -9.92 15.70
C ALA A 170 -15.94 -9.42 15.93
N MET A 171 -16.57 -9.87 17.00
CA MET A 171 -17.98 -9.55 17.27
C MET A 171 -18.23 -8.08 17.60
N PRO A 172 -17.47 -7.40 18.46
CA PRO A 172 -17.64 -5.95 18.67
C PRO A 172 -17.37 -5.10 17.44
N ASN A 173 -16.44 -5.51 16.56
CA ASN A 173 -16.18 -4.78 15.32
C ASN A 173 -17.38 -4.90 14.37
N LEU A 174 -17.92 -6.10 14.21
CA LEU A 174 -19.12 -6.32 13.43
C LEU A 174 -20.32 -5.54 13.99
N GLN A 175 -20.53 -5.57 15.31
CA GLN A 175 -21.59 -4.82 15.97
C GLN A 175 -21.46 -3.30 15.76
N ARG A 176 -20.25 -2.75 15.85
CA ARG A 176 -20.01 -1.32 15.57
C ARG A 176 -20.37 -0.95 14.14
N LEU A 177 -20.03 -1.78 13.17
CA LEU A 177 -20.38 -1.55 11.78
C LEU A 177 -21.90 -1.54 11.62
N PHE A 178 -22.60 -2.53 12.14
CA PHE A 178 -24.06 -2.57 12.08
C PHE A 178 -24.71 -1.35 12.72
N GLN A 179 -24.22 -0.91 13.87
CA GLN A 179 -24.72 0.32 14.52
C GLN A 179 -24.54 1.55 13.61
N LYS A 180 -23.38 1.65 12.91
CA LYS A 180 -23.09 2.78 12.02
C LYS A 180 -23.91 2.77 10.74
N THR A 181 -24.32 1.60 10.28
CA THR A 181 -25.23 1.46 9.13
C THR A 181 -26.71 1.56 9.52
N GLY A 182 -27.00 1.84 10.80
CA GLY A 182 -28.38 1.95 11.29
C GLY A 182 -29.06 0.60 11.54
N MET A 183 -28.29 -0.49 11.54
CA MET A 183 -28.78 -1.84 11.81
C MET A 183 -28.54 -2.20 13.28
N GLU A 184 -29.48 -2.88 13.87
CA GLU A 184 -29.36 -3.42 15.23
C GLU A 184 -29.01 -4.90 15.16
N LEU A 185 -27.86 -5.29 15.73
CA LEU A 185 -27.45 -6.67 15.88
C LEU A 185 -27.74 -7.15 17.29
N VAL A 186 -28.70 -8.07 17.43
CA VAL A 186 -29.12 -8.62 18.71
C VAL A 186 -28.63 -10.05 18.84
N HIS A 187 -27.93 -10.34 19.94
CA HIS A 187 -27.55 -11.70 20.30
C HIS A 187 -28.74 -12.42 20.98
N ASP A 188 -29.16 -13.52 20.39
CA ASP A 188 -30.19 -14.39 20.96
C ASP A 188 -29.85 -15.85 20.66
N GLU A 189 -29.47 -16.60 21.69
CA GLU A 189 -29.10 -18.02 21.58
C GLU A 189 -30.28 -18.91 21.10
N ASN A 190 -31.50 -18.44 21.31
CA ASN A 190 -32.71 -19.17 20.93
C ASN A 190 -33.29 -18.69 19.60
N SER A 191 -32.66 -17.73 18.96
CA SER A 191 -33.13 -17.19 17.68
C SER A 191 -33.05 -18.27 16.59
N THR A 192 -34.05 -18.26 15.76
CA THR A 192 -34.17 -19.19 14.61
C THR A 192 -34.44 -18.41 13.34
N CYS A 193 -34.14 -19.02 12.20
CA CYS A 193 -34.48 -18.45 10.90
C CYS A 193 -35.99 -18.15 10.80
N ASP A 194 -36.33 -16.93 10.43
CA ASP A 194 -37.70 -16.54 10.18
C ASP A 194 -38.13 -16.97 8.77
N PRO A 195 -39.12 -17.87 8.63
CA PRO A 195 -39.58 -18.31 7.31
C PRO A 195 -40.06 -17.19 6.39
N GLU A 196 -40.59 -16.11 6.99
CA GLU A 196 -41.05 -14.92 6.25
C GLU A 196 -39.91 -13.93 5.94
N GLY A 197 -38.70 -14.17 6.49
CA GLY A 197 -37.52 -13.34 6.27
C GLY A 197 -37.72 -11.91 6.75
N ARG A 198 -38.41 -11.67 7.88
CA ARG A 198 -38.68 -10.35 8.44
C ARG A 198 -37.44 -9.70 9.02
N TYR A 199 -36.43 -10.50 9.40
CA TYR A 199 -35.12 -10.06 9.90
C TYR A 199 -34.03 -10.95 9.32
N ASN A 200 -32.78 -10.49 9.37
CA ASN A 200 -31.65 -11.32 9.01
C ASN A 200 -31.20 -12.11 10.24
N GLN A 201 -30.96 -13.39 10.04
CA GLN A 201 -30.41 -14.28 11.07
C GLN A 201 -29.03 -14.78 10.64
N PHE A 202 -28.04 -14.61 11.50
CA PHE A 202 -26.68 -15.10 11.29
C PHE A 202 -26.36 -16.18 12.32
N ASN A 203 -26.11 -17.40 11.86
CA ASN A 203 -25.76 -18.52 12.72
C ASN A 203 -24.27 -18.82 12.59
N LEU A 204 -23.52 -18.70 13.67
CA LEU A 204 -22.09 -19.02 13.69
C LEU A 204 -21.93 -20.52 13.95
N LYS A 205 -21.17 -21.21 13.09
CA LYS A 205 -20.94 -22.66 13.16
C LYS A 205 -19.49 -22.99 12.82
N TYR A 206 -18.94 -24.02 13.45
CA TYR A 206 -17.66 -24.57 13.02
C TYR A 206 -17.81 -25.45 11.78
N GLY A 207 -16.75 -25.49 10.95
CA GLY A 207 -16.72 -26.34 9.77
C GLY A 207 -15.31 -26.51 9.20
N ASP A 208 -15.22 -27.20 8.06
CA ASP A 208 -13.95 -27.51 7.41
C ASP A 208 -13.35 -26.34 6.62
N LYS A 209 -14.17 -25.36 6.27
CA LYS A 209 -13.77 -24.17 5.51
C LYS A 209 -14.57 -22.95 5.98
N THR A 210 -13.96 -21.76 5.79
CA THR A 210 -14.64 -20.50 6.08
C THR A 210 -15.47 -20.06 4.87
N GLU A 211 -16.78 -19.94 5.08
CA GLU A 211 -17.74 -19.49 4.06
C GLU A 211 -19.02 -18.96 4.71
N ILE A 212 -19.80 -18.17 3.97
CA ILE A 212 -21.11 -17.68 4.38
C ILE A 212 -22.13 -18.21 3.37
N LYS A 213 -23.19 -18.83 3.86
CA LYS A 213 -24.23 -19.43 3.03
C LYS A 213 -25.62 -19.00 3.47
N GLU A 214 -26.44 -18.62 2.54
CA GLU A 214 -27.87 -18.48 2.76
C GLU A 214 -28.51 -19.88 2.88
N VAL A 215 -29.18 -20.14 4.00
CA VAL A 215 -29.85 -21.42 4.30
C VAL A 215 -31.36 -21.28 4.39
N GLY A 216 -31.84 -20.07 4.27
CA GLY A 216 -33.27 -19.74 4.28
C GLY A 216 -33.45 -18.26 3.96
N ASN A 217 -34.69 -17.80 3.89
CA ASN A 217 -35.01 -16.42 3.59
C ASN A 217 -34.38 -15.46 4.63
N ASN A 218 -33.37 -14.66 4.22
CA ASN A 218 -32.57 -13.81 5.11
C ASN A 218 -31.89 -14.55 6.28
N CYS A 219 -31.60 -15.81 6.10
CA CYS A 219 -30.98 -16.67 7.11
C CYS A 219 -29.62 -17.18 6.58
N TYR A 220 -28.55 -16.90 7.30
CA TYR A 220 -27.19 -17.16 6.88
C TYR A 220 -26.43 -17.98 7.91
N ASP A 221 -25.80 -19.05 7.46
CA ASP A 221 -24.81 -19.77 8.23
C ASP A 221 -23.42 -19.17 7.96
N ILE A 222 -22.78 -18.63 8.98
CA ILE A 222 -21.38 -18.20 8.98
C ILE A 222 -20.56 -19.40 9.43
N ILE A 223 -20.00 -20.13 8.47
CA ILE A 223 -19.19 -21.31 8.73
C ILE A 223 -17.75 -20.86 8.94
N ILE A 224 -17.20 -21.22 10.10
CA ILE A 224 -15.89 -20.79 10.56
C ILE A 224 -14.98 -22.01 10.60
N LYS A 225 -13.92 -21.99 9.80
CA LYS A 225 -12.95 -23.07 9.82
C LYS A 225 -12.20 -23.10 11.15
N GLY A 226 -12.14 -24.29 11.76
CA GLY A 226 -11.40 -24.50 13.01
C GLY A 226 -12.25 -25.07 14.14
N ASN A 227 -11.85 -24.73 15.36
CA ASN A 227 -12.49 -25.15 16.62
C ASN A 227 -12.40 -24.00 17.65
N ASP A 228 -12.84 -24.21 18.89
CA ASP A 228 -12.82 -23.19 19.93
C ASP A 228 -11.43 -22.61 20.23
N GLU A 229 -10.37 -23.40 20.06
CA GLU A 229 -9.02 -22.93 20.33
C GLU A 229 -8.47 -22.12 19.17
N VAL A 230 -8.51 -22.65 17.95
CA VAL A 230 -7.96 -22.01 16.74
C VAL A 230 -8.99 -21.97 15.65
N CYS A 231 -9.43 -20.78 15.28
CA CYS A 231 -10.42 -20.63 14.24
C CYS A 231 -10.30 -19.35 13.41
N GLU A 232 -10.94 -19.34 12.25
CA GLU A 232 -10.94 -18.24 11.29
C GLU A 232 -12.15 -17.29 11.50
N ILE A 233 -12.47 -16.91 12.75
CA ILE A 233 -13.61 -16.02 13.02
C ILE A 233 -13.38 -14.61 12.44
N LEU A 234 -12.16 -14.07 12.54
CA LEU A 234 -11.85 -12.76 11.97
C LEU A 234 -12.08 -12.73 10.45
N PRO A 235 -11.52 -13.65 9.65
CA PRO A 235 -11.80 -13.68 8.22
C PRO A 235 -13.31 -13.81 7.89
N ALA A 236 -14.05 -14.59 8.65
CA ALA A 236 -15.49 -14.80 8.45
C ALA A 236 -16.30 -13.52 8.70
N THR A 237 -16.10 -12.88 9.85
CA THR A 237 -16.80 -11.63 10.21
C THR A 237 -16.36 -10.45 9.37
N GLU A 238 -15.06 -10.34 9.08
CA GLU A 238 -14.53 -9.28 8.22
C GLU A 238 -15.00 -9.44 6.75
N LYS A 239 -15.24 -10.66 6.29
CA LYS A 239 -15.91 -10.91 5.00
C LYS A 239 -17.31 -10.30 5.01
N LEU A 240 -18.10 -10.55 6.04
CA LEU A 240 -19.42 -9.96 6.18
C LEU A 240 -19.35 -8.43 6.25
N MET A 241 -18.35 -7.88 6.98
CA MET A 241 -18.16 -6.43 7.12
C MET A 241 -17.86 -5.71 5.80
N VAL A 242 -17.18 -6.35 4.87
CA VAL A 242 -16.81 -5.72 3.57
C VAL A 242 -17.89 -5.89 2.51
N GLU A 243 -18.88 -6.74 2.74
CA GLU A 243 -20.03 -6.95 1.84
C GLU A 243 -21.26 -6.12 2.24
N ILE A 244 -21.31 -5.65 3.48
CA ILE A 244 -22.33 -4.73 3.98
C ILE A 244 -21.99 -3.29 3.56
#